data_46339875c95f65b7d77f378a60263ae5
#
_entry.id   46339875c95f65b7d77f378a60263ae5
#
_cell.length_a   1.000
_cell.length_b   1.000
_cell.length_c   1.000
_cell.angle_alpha   90.00
_cell.angle_beta   90.00
_cell.angle_gamma   90.00
#
_symmetry.space_group_name_H-M   'P 1'
#
loop_
_entity.id
_entity.type
_entity.pdbx_description
1 polymer ?
#
loop_
_entity_poly.entity_id
_entity_poly.type
_entity_poly.pdbx_seq_one_letter_code
_entity_poly.pdbx_strand_id
1 'polypeptide(L)'
;ATPTHPFYVDKLGWTLARSLRAGDILVLSNGELVTVEWVQHEILESPIKVYNFEVEDFHTYFVGECGVLVHNDCDDFDTWLSKGDSDNSVYFGKIDGDYKYTGITKQSKKARLQQHNYAPTAKSKSKHMSKNFDDLDIQTSGLTRNQARAIEQYYIENGPNELNKINSISNNHRYYDKANEWAEKYIADYNLPRF
;
A
#
# COMPACT_ATOMS: atom_id res chain seq x y z
N ALA A 1 -2.94 -12.80 -21.14
CA ALA A 1 -3.32 -11.83 -20.10
C ALA A 1 -2.23 -10.77 -19.96
N THR A 2 -2.57 -9.60 -19.46
CA THR A 2 -1.56 -8.59 -19.07
C THR A 2 -0.84 -9.04 -17.80
N PRO A 3 0.41 -8.62 -17.55
CA PRO A 3 1.16 -9.03 -16.36
C PRO A 3 0.48 -8.70 -15.02
N THR A 4 -0.40 -7.72 -15.03
CA THR A 4 -1.14 -7.23 -13.85
C THR A 4 -2.53 -7.84 -13.70
N HIS A 5 -2.95 -8.74 -14.63
CA HIS A 5 -4.27 -9.35 -14.56
C HIS A 5 -4.33 -10.39 -13.43
N PRO A 6 -5.29 -10.27 -12.49
CA PRO A 6 -5.37 -11.18 -11.35
C PRO A 6 -6.10 -12.48 -11.67
N PHE A 7 -5.52 -13.59 -11.24
CA PHE A 7 -6.08 -14.95 -11.28
C PHE A 7 -6.34 -15.43 -9.85
N TYR A 8 -7.40 -16.18 -9.65
CA TYR A 8 -7.66 -16.78 -8.34
C TYR A 8 -6.91 -18.11 -8.22
N VAL A 9 -5.93 -18.13 -7.31
CA VAL A 9 -5.10 -19.31 -7.02
C VAL A 9 -5.61 -19.93 -5.71
N ASP A 10 -5.89 -21.25 -5.72
CA ASP A 10 -6.32 -21.95 -4.52
C ASP A 10 -5.31 -21.77 -3.38
N LYS A 11 -5.80 -21.47 -2.17
CA LYS A 11 -5.01 -21.18 -0.94
C LYS A 11 -4.13 -19.95 -0.96
N LEU A 12 -3.89 -19.30 -2.12
CA LEU A 12 -3.11 -18.06 -2.21
C LEU A 12 -3.99 -16.84 -2.45
N GLY A 13 -5.24 -17.03 -2.95
CA GLY A 13 -6.13 -15.93 -3.32
C GLY A 13 -5.75 -15.25 -4.64
N TRP A 14 -6.08 -13.97 -4.78
CA TRP A 14 -5.84 -13.20 -6.00
C TRP A 14 -4.35 -12.99 -6.26
N THR A 15 -3.85 -13.58 -7.34
CA THR A 15 -2.44 -13.57 -7.73
C THR A 15 -2.28 -12.99 -9.12
N LEU A 16 -1.39 -12.01 -9.29
CA LEU A 16 -1.15 -11.37 -10.58
C LEU A 16 -0.52 -12.35 -11.58
N ALA A 17 -0.90 -12.24 -12.86
CA ALA A 17 -0.37 -13.11 -13.93
C ALA A 17 1.17 -13.21 -13.94
N ARG A 18 1.86 -12.09 -13.68
CA ARG A 18 3.34 -12.04 -13.59
C ARG A 18 3.93 -12.87 -12.43
N SER A 19 3.12 -13.17 -11.43
CA SER A 19 3.53 -13.88 -10.22
C SER A 19 3.16 -15.36 -10.24
N LEU A 20 2.35 -15.79 -11.22
CA LEU A 20 1.98 -17.18 -11.40
C LEU A 20 3.20 -18.04 -11.70
N ARG A 21 3.18 -19.27 -11.22
CA ARG A 21 4.23 -20.27 -11.41
C ARG A 21 3.65 -21.62 -11.81
N ALA A 22 4.45 -22.43 -12.47
CA ALA A 22 4.10 -23.84 -12.66
C ALA A 22 3.88 -24.50 -11.29
N GLY A 23 2.78 -25.24 -11.18
CA GLY A 23 2.33 -25.86 -9.93
C GLY A 23 1.26 -25.08 -9.18
N ASP A 24 1.01 -23.81 -9.51
CA ASP A 24 -0.12 -23.05 -8.94
C ASP A 24 -1.44 -23.69 -9.35
N ILE A 25 -2.43 -23.64 -8.48
CA ILE A 25 -3.74 -24.27 -8.69
C ILE A 25 -4.79 -23.18 -8.89
N LEU A 26 -5.40 -23.15 -10.08
CA LEU A 26 -6.45 -22.19 -10.43
C LEU A 26 -7.84 -22.83 -10.21
N VAL A 27 -8.82 -21.98 -9.90
CA VAL A 27 -10.21 -22.40 -9.71
C VAL A 27 -11.00 -22.16 -10.99
N LEU A 28 -11.77 -23.17 -11.42
CA LEU A 28 -12.61 -23.14 -12.60
C LEU A 28 -14.07 -22.80 -12.28
N SER A 29 -14.84 -22.44 -13.31
CA SER A 29 -16.26 -22.06 -13.19
C SER A 29 -17.17 -23.16 -12.64
N ASN A 30 -16.78 -24.41 -12.83
CA ASN A 30 -17.50 -25.59 -12.31
C ASN A 30 -17.04 -26.00 -10.89
N GLY A 31 -16.11 -25.23 -10.28
CA GLY A 31 -15.53 -25.52 -8.97
C GLY A 31 -14.37 -26.51 -9.00
N GLU A 32 -14.01 -27.05 -10.16
CA GLU A 32 -12.83 -27.90 -10.30
C GLU A 32 -11.54 -27.07 -10.21
N LEU A 33 -10.45 -27.76 -9.98
CA LEU A 33 -9.11 -27.19 -9.84
C LEU A 33 -8.23 -27.61 -11.01
N VAL A 34 -7.46 -26.68 -11.57
CA VAL A 34 -6.50 -26.96 -12.64
C VAL A 34 -5.12 -26.45 -12.25
N THR A 35 -4.10 -27.25 -12.52
CA THR A 35 -2.71 -26.88 -12.23
C THR A 35 -2.12 -26.11 -13.41
N VAL A 36 -1.44 -25.01 -13.12
CA VAL A 36 -0.64 -24.27 -14.10
C VAL A 36 0.57 -25.12 -14.48
N GLU A 37 0.65 -25.54 -15.73
CA GLU A 37 1.76 -26.38 -16.22
C GLU A 37 3.01 -25.53 -16.46
N TRP A 38 2.84 -24.37 -17.07
CA TRP A 38 3.94 -23.44 -17.35
C TRP A 38 3.42 -22.00 -17.52
N VAL A 39 4.30 -21.02 -17.36
CA VAL A 39 4.04 -19.60 -17.58
C VAL A 39 5.10 -19.05 -18.52
N GLN A 40 4.67 -18.33 -19.55
CA GLN A 40 5.57 -17.67 -20.49
C GLN A 40 5.30 -16.16 -20.48
N HIS A 41 6.36 -15.38 -20.37
CA HIS A 41 6.29 -13.92 -20.56
C HIS A 41 6.79 -13.59 -21.96
N GLU A 42 5.94 -12.99 -22.76
CA GLU A 42 6.27 -12.50 -24.08
C GLU A 42 6.51 -11.01 -24.04
N ILE A 43 7.66 -10.57 -24.53
CA ILE A 43 7.99 -9.17 -24.72
C ILE A 43 7.60 -8.78 -26.14
N LEU A 44 6.57 -7.96 -26.27
CA LEU A 44 6.08 -7.50 -27.57
C LEU A 44 6.95 -6.35 -28.08
N GLU A 45 7.26 -6.37 -29.38
CA GLU A 45 8.01 -5.29 -30.04
C GLU A 45 7.25 -3.96 -30.07
N SER A 46 5.92 -4.01 -30.02
CA SER A 46 5.06 -2.82 -29.94
C SER A 46 3.87 -3.08 -29.02
N PRO A 47 3.34 -2.02 -28.37
CA PRO A 47 2.16 -2.15 -27.51
C PRO A 47 0.94 -2.62 -28.30
N ILE A 48 0.21 -3.58 -27.77
CA ILE A 48 -1.09 -3.99 -28.28
C ILE A 48 -2.20 -3.42 -27.42
N LYS A 49 -3.31 -3.08 -28.06
CA LYS A 49 -4.50 -2.61 -27.35
C LYS A 49 -5.19 -3.81 -26.70
N VAL A 50 -5.37 -3.75 -25.40
CA VAL A 50 -6.14 -4.75 -24.63
C VAL A 50 -7.45 -4.13 -24.18
N TYR A 51 -8.49 -4.95 -24.10
CA TYR A 51 -9.80 -4.55 -23.61
C TYR A 51 -10.07 -5.31 -22.32
N ASN A 52 -10.69 -4.61 -21.38
CA ASN A 52 -11.15 -5.16 -20.12
C ASN A 52 -12.67 -5.03 -20.06
N PHE A 53 -13.34 -6.00 -19.45
CA PHE A 53 -14.80 -5.93 -19.21
C PHE A 53 -15.01 -5.62 -17.74
N GLU A 54 -15.88 -4.71 -17.41
CA GLU A 54 -16.34 -4.48 -16.05
C GLU A 54 -17.63 -5.27 -15.84
N VAL A 55 -17.63 -6.14 -14.81
CA VAL A 55 -18.83 -6.89 -14.40
C VAL A 55 -19.40 -6.18 -13.18
N GLU A 56 -20.62 -5.65 -13.34
CA GLU A 56 -21.32 -4.93 -12.28
C GLU A 56 -21.49 -5.82 -11.03
N ASP A 57 -21.22 -5.25 -9.87
CA ASP A 57 -21.34 -5.84 -8.52
C ASP A 57 -20.32 -6.92 -8.13
N PHE A 58 -19.85 -7.76 -9.04
CA PHE A 58 -19.00 -8.91 -8.68
C PHE A 58 -17.54 -8.75 -9.10
N HIS A 59 -17.25 -7.92 -10.10
CA HIS A 59 -15.91 -7.69 -10.64
C HIS A 59 -15.10 -8.95 -10.98
N THR A 60 -15.74 -10.11 -10.99
CA THR A 60 -15.15 -11.42 -11.33
C THR A 60 -15.85 -12.05 -12.51
N TYR A 61 -15.09 -12.75 -13.32
CA TYR A 61 -15.63 -13.52 -14.44
C TYR A 61 -14.70 -14.69 -14.78
N PHE A 62 -15.17 -15.54 -15.69
CA PHE A 62 -14.41 -16.70 -16.11
C PHE A 62 -13.88 -16.50 -17.53
N VAL A 63 -12.63 -16.89 -17.75
CA VAL A 63 -11.95 -16.76 -19.04
C VAL A 63 -11.46 -18.08 -19.57
N GLY A 64 -11.31 -18.16 -20.90
CA GLY A 64 -10.88 -19.36 -21.62
C GLY A 64 -11.98 -20.42 -21.70
N GLU A 65 -11.73 -21.48 -22.50
CA GLU A 65 -12.68 -22.56 -22.70
C GLU A 65 -12.95 -23.38 -21.43
N CYS A 66 -11.95 -23.47 -20.55
CA CYS A 66 -12.07 -24.15 -19.27
C CYS A 66 -12.65 -23.27 -18.14
N GLY A 67 -12.91 -21.96 -18.40
CA GLY A 67 -13.55 -21.06 -17.45
C GLY A 67 -12.73 -20.79 -16.20
N VAL A 68 -11.49 -20.32 -16.33
CA VAL A 68 -10.65 -19.93 -15.20
C VAL A 68 -11.18 -18.65 -14.54
N LEU A 69 -11.30 -18.66 -13.22
CA LEU A 69 -11.75 -17.50 -12.44
C LEU A 69 -10.71 -16.38 -12.44
N VAL A 70 -11.10 -15.24 -12.94
CA VAL A 70 -10.29 -14.02 -12.96
C VAL A 70 -11.07 -12.86 -12.36
N HIS A 71 -10.36 -11.85 -11.94
CA HIS A 71 -10.96 -10.62 -11.42
C HIS A 71 -10.79 -9.49 -12.44
N ASN A 72 -11.86 -8.77 -12.70
CA ASN A 72 -11.81 -7.62 -13.60
C ASN A 72 -11.69 -6.30 -12.84
N ASP A 73 -11.70 -6.34 -11.56
CA ASP A 73 -11.20 -5.22 -10.83
C ASP A 73 -9.67 -5.31 -10.94
N CYS A 74 -9.11 -4.60 -11.91
CA CYS A 74 -7.92 -3.86 -11.61
C CYS A 74 -8.34 -2.84 -10.57
N ASP A 75 -8.82 -3.30 -9.42
CA ASP A 75 -8.81 -2.47 -8.24
C ASP A 75 -7.33 -2.23 -8.02
N ASP A 76 -6.91 -1.10 -8.53
CA ASP A 76 -5.54 -0.62 -8.49
C ASP A 76 -5.05 -0.47 -7.05
N PHE A 77 -5.81 -0.97 -6.07
CA PHE A 77 -5.44 -0.84 -4.68
C PHE A 77 -4.11 -1.54 -4.39
N ASP A 78 -3.95 -2.80 -4.76
CA ASP A 78 -2.70 -3.53 -4.54
C ASP A 78 -1.56 -2.97 -5.40
N THR A 79 -1.88 -2.60 -6.65
CA THR A 79 -0.94 -1.90 -7.52
C THR A 79 -0.60 -0.51 -6.97
N TRP A 80 -1.59 0.25 -6.51
CA TRP A 80 -1.38 1.54 -5.85
C TRP A 80 -0.58 1.37 -4.57
N LEU A 81 -0.92 0.40 -3.74
CA LEU A 81 -0.28 0.12 -2.45
C LEU A 81 1.20 -0.27 -2.62
N SER A 82 1.50 -1.09 -3.62
CA SER A 82 2.84 -1.61 -3.91
C SER A 82 3.67 -0.70 -4.83
N LYS A 83 3.15 0.48 -5.23
CA LYS A 83 3.81 1.36 -6.19
C LYS A 83 5.04 2.04 -5.61
N GLY A 84 6.16 1.91 -6.33
CA GLY A 84 7.43 2.58 -6.02
C GLY A 84 8.35 1.77 -5.12
N ASP A 85 9.42 2.42 -4.64
CA ASP A 85 10.44 1.79 -3.82
C ASP A 85 9.99 1.60 -2.37
N SER A 86 10.43 0.51 -1.75
CA SER A 86 10.13 0.17 -0.35
C SER A 86 11.16 0.78 0.60
N ASP A 87 11.29 2.10 0.59
CA ASP A 87 12.30 2.87 1.33
C ASP A 87 11.71 3.84 2.37
N ASN A 88 10.39 3.76 2.59
CA ASN A 88 9.72 4.61 3.56
C ASN A 88 9.63 3.94 4.93
N SER A 89 9.63 4.78 5.96
CA SER A 89 9.41 4.41 7.36
C SER A 89 8.30 5.25 7.96
N VAL A 90 7.54 4.66 8.88
CA VAL A 90 6.57 5.37 9.73
C VAL A 90 7.21 5.58 11.11
N TYR A 91 7.03 6.76 11.67
CA TYR A 91 7.59 7.13 12.98
C TYR A 91 6.62 7.95 13.80
N PHE A 92 6.82 7.91 15.12
CA PHE A 92 6.19 8.82 16.06
C PHE A 92 7.18 9.88 16.52
N GLY A 93 6.73 11.12 16.62
CA GLY A 93 7.48 12.24 17.19
C GLY A 93 7.14 12.43 18.67
N LYS A 94 8.17 12.53 19.52
CA LYS A 94 8.05 12.71 20.97
C LYS A 94 8.30 14.15 21.38
N ILE A 95 7.51 14.62 22.36
CA ILE A 95 7.76 15.85 23.12
C ILE A 95 7.51 15.52 24.60
N ASP A 96 8.45 15.84 25.46
CA ASP A 96 8.41 15.54 26.91
C ASP A 96 8.13 14.05 27.19
N GLY A 97 8.64 13.16 26.31
CA GLY A 97 8.49 11.72 26.43
C GLY A 97 7.20 11.14 25.82
N ASP A 98 6.20 11.99 25.52
CA ASP A 98 4.92 11.57 24.94
C ASP A 98 4.92 11.60 23.42
N TYR A 99 4.22 10.65 22.79
CA TYR A 99 3.98 10.69 21.35
C TYR A 99 2.94 11.77 21.01
N LYS A 100 3.31 12.70 20.14
CA LYS A 100 2.46 13.84 19.74
C LYS A 100 2.22 13.93 18.24
N TYR A 101 2.88 13.08 17.45
CA TYR A 101 2.87 13.19 16.01
C TYR A 101 3.16 11.87 15.34
N THR A 102 2.47 11.59 14.25
CA THR A 102 2.78 10.50 13.32
C THR A 102 3.29 11.07 11.99
N GLY A 103 4.30 10.43 11.41
CA GLY A 103 4.85 10.87 10.13
C GLY A 103 5.55 9.77 9.35
N ILE A 104 5.86 10.08 8.10
CA ILE A 104 6.61 9.19 7.20
C ILE A 104 7.89 9.85 6.71
N THR A 105 8.90 9.04 6.43
CA THR A 105 10.20 9.52 5.94
C THR A 105 10.93 8.45 5.14
N LYS A 106 11.76 8.91 4.17
CA LYS A 106 12.81 8.12 3.53
C LYS A 106 14.19 8.40 4.12
N GLN A 107 14.28 9.41 4.99
CA GLN A 107 15.53 9.86 5.58
C GLN A 107 15.87 9.04 6.83
N SER A 108 17.14 9.09 7.23
CA SER A 108 17.53 8.59 8.55
C SER A 108 16.80 9.34 9.66
N LYS A 109 16.56 8.66 10.79
CA LYS A 109 15.96 9.26 12.00
C LYS A 109 16.61 10.61 12.37
N LYS A 110 17.93 10.66 12.40
CA LYS A 110 18.70 11.87 12.73
C LYS A 110 18.42 13.02 11.75
N ALA A 111 18.46 12.77 10.46
CA ALA A 111 18.21 13.81 9.45
C ALA A 111 16.76 14.32 9.53
N ARG A 112 15.80 13.40 9.74
CA ARG A 112 14.39 13.77 9.87
C ARG A 112 14.11 14.59 11.12
N LEU A 113 14.72 14.22 12.26
CA LEU A 113 14.61 14.96 13.51
C LEU A 113 15.17 16.40 13.35
N GLN A 114 16.35 16.53 12.76
CA GLN A 114 16.94 17.84 12.46
C GLN A 114 16.04 18.69 11.56
N GLN A 115 15.44 18.07 10.53
CA GLN A 115 14.50 18.77 9.64
C GLN A 115 13.26 19.29 10.38
N HIS A 116 12.69 18.50 11.30
CA HIS A 116 11.54 18.90 12.09
C HIS A 116 11.85 20.06 13.06
N ASN A 117 13.03 20.00 13.67
CA ASN A 117 13.45 20.96 14.69
C ASN A 117 14.16 22.19 14.08
N TYR A 118 14.31 22.22 12.75
CA TYR A 118 14.86 23.38 12.07
C TYR A 118 13.91 24.58 12.19
N ALA A 119 14.42 25.64 12.78
CA ALA A 119 13.76 26.94 12.81
C ALA A 119 14.30 27.81 11.67
N PRO A 120 13.50 28.15 10.65
CA PRO A 120 13.96 29.01 9.57
C PRO A 120 14.26 30.42 10.10
N THR A 121 15.33 31.03 9.61
CA THR A 121 15.67 32.43 9.94
C THR A 121 14.63 33.39 9.38
N ALA A 122 14.57 34.62 9.93
CA ALA A 122 13.63 35.65 9.50
C ALA A 122 13.69 35.99 7.99
N LYS A 123 14.80 35.66 7.31
CA LYS A 123 14.99 35.85 5.87
C LYS A 123 14.47 34.69 5.04
N SER A 124 14.12 33.54 5.65
CA SER A 124 13.60 32.38 4.96
C SER A 124 12.14 32.60 4.55
N LYS A 125 11.80 32.30 3.29
CA LYS A 125 10.41 32.26 2.81
C LYS A 125 9.64 31.02 3.30
N SER A 126 10.31 30.13 4.05
CA SER A 126 9.69 28.91 4.57
C SER A 126 8.69 29.24 5.68
N LYS A 127 7.48 28.72 5.55
CA LYS A 127 6.46 28.75 6.61
C LYS A 127 6.62 27.58 7.61
N HIS A 128 7.74 26.85 7.53
CA HIS A 128 8.01 25.74 8.42
C HIS A 128 8.16 26.26 9.85
N MET A 129 7.39 25.68 10.76
CA MET A 129 7.55 25.90 12.20
C MET A 129 8.27 24.71 12.81
N SER A 130 9.27 24.96 13.64
CA SER A 130 9.90 23.91 14.43
C SER A 130 8.84 23.19 15.27
N LYS A 131 8.91 21.86 15.29
CA LYS A 131 8.05 21.01 16.13
C LYS A 131 8.67 20.73 17.50
N ASN A 132 9.97 21.01 17.65
CA ASN A 132 10.75 20.80 18.88
C ASN A 132 10.62 19.39 19.43
N PHE A 133 10.72 18.36 18.54
CA PHE A 133 10.74 16.98 18.99
C PHE A 133 12.01 16.66 19.77
N ASP A 134 11.88 15.96 20.89
CA ASP A 134 12.98 15.39 21.64
C ASP A 134 13.60 14.22 20.88
N ASP A 135 12.74 13.39 20.31
CA ASP A 135 13.15 12.20 19.56
C ASP A 135 12.07 11.77 18.53
N LEU A 136 12.47 10.92 17.60
CA LEU A 136 11.58 10.18 16.70
C LEU A 136 11.71 8.69 16.98
N ASP A 137 10.59 8.00 17.06
CA ASP A 137 10.56 6.56 17.26
C ASP A 137 10.04 5.86 16.00
N ILE A 138 10.92 5.10 15.33
CA ILE A 138 10.57 4.39 14.09
C ILE A 138 9.74 3.16 14.44
N GLN A 139 8.52 3.11 13.94
CA GLN A 139 7.58 2.02 14.18
C GLN A 139 7.75 0.88 13.19
N THR A 140 7.93 1.21 11.92
CA THR A 140 8.13 0.23 10.85
C THR A 140 8.86 0.87 9.67
N SER A 141 9.51 0.05 8.85
CA SER A 141 10.34 0.46 7.72
C SER A 141 10.19 -0.52 6.55
N GLY A 142 10.79 -0.20 5.41
CA GLY A 142 10.72 -1.07 4.23
C GLY A 142 9.37 -0.99 3.51
N LEU A 143 8.71 0.14 3.59
CA LEU A 143 7.38 0.37 3.03
C LEU A 143 7.44 1.14 1.72
N THR A 144 6.53 0.84 0.80
CA THR A 144 6.26 1.77 -0.31
C THR A 144 5.66 3.07 0.23
N ARG A 145 5.67 4.11 -0.60
CA ARG A 145 5.08 5.40 -0.22
C ARG A 145 3.61 5.27 0.20
N ASN A 146 2.83 4.46 -0.52
CA ASN A 146 1.39 4.34 -0.25
C ASN A 146 1.10 3.43 0.95
N GLN A 147 1.90 2.40 1.18
CA GLN A 147 1.86 1.62 2.43
C GLN A 147 2.14 2.50 3.66
N ALA A 148 3.20 3.30 3.58
CA ALA A 148 3.53 4.22 4.66
C ALA A 148 2.42 5.25 4.92
N ARG A 149 1.80 5.81 3.84
CA ARG A 149 0.67 6.73 3.95
C ARG A 149 -0.57 6.09 4.55
N ALA A 150 -0.85 4.82 4.23
CA ALA A 150 -1.97 4.08 4.81
C ALA A 150 -1.79 3.93 6.33
N ILE A 151 -0.62 3.50 6.77
CA ILE A 151 -0.30 3.36 8.21
C ILE A 151 -0.29 4.72 8.91
N GLU A 152 0.29 5.76 8.30
CA GLU A 152 0.27 7.13 8.82
C GLU A 152 -1.18 7.63 8.98
N GLN A 153 -2.06 7.37 7.98
CA GLN A 153 -3.47 7.77 8.05
C GLN A 153 -4.19 7.08 9.20
N TYR A 154 -4.01 5.78 9.36
CA TYR A 154 -4.58 5.05 10.49
C TYR A 154 -4.18 5.66 11.84
N TYR A 155 -2.90 5.99 12.02
CA TYR A 155 -2.44 6.61 13.27
C TYR A 155 -2.84 8.08 13.42
N ILE A 156 -3.09 8.80 12.34
CA ILE A 156 -3.67 10.15 12.41
C ILE A 156 -5.09 10.07 12.96
N GLU A 157 -5.82 8.98 12.73
CA GLU A 157 -7.19 8.80 13.24
C GLU A 157 -7.23 8.16 14.62
N ASN A 158 -6.32 7.22 14.91
CA ASN A 158 -6.42 6.33 16.06
C ASN A 158 -5.22 6.40 17.02
N GLY A 159 -4.29 7.32 16.83
CA GLY A 159 -3.02 7.34 17.57
C GLY A 159 -2.50 8.73 17.88
N PRO A 160 -1.16 8.88 18.01
CA PRO A 160 -0.53 10.16 18.36
C PRO A 160 -0.59 11.15 17.19
N ASN A 161 -1.53 12.06 17.26
CA ASN A 161 -1.88 12.96 16.16
C ASN A 161 -2.03 14.45 16.56
N GLU A 162 -1.75 14.84 17.79
CA GLU A 162 -1.97 16.21 18.29
C GLU A 162 -1.34 17.30 17.42
N LEU A 163 -0.20 16.98 16.79
CA LEU A 163 0.52 17.90 15.90
C LEU A 163 0.29 17.61 14.40
N ASN A 164 -0.53 16.63 14.05
CA ASN A 164 -0.94 16.38 12.67
C ASN A 164 -2.05 17.37 12.30
N LYS A 165 -1.87 18.10 11.20
CA LYS A 165 -2.81 19.12 10.73
C LYS A 165 -3.61 18.71 9.50
N ILE A 166 -3.14 17.68 8.80
CA ILE A 166 -3.71 17.22 7.55
C ILE A 166 -3.65 15.68 7.49
N ASN A 167 -4.61 15.09 6.81
CA ASN A 167 -4.62 13.67 6.51
C ASN A 167 -3.50 13.30 5.54
N SER A 168 -2.95 12.10 5.70
CA SER A 168 -1.98 11.50 4.78
C SER A 168 -2.66 11.07 3.47
N ILE A 169 -3.89 10.58 3.58
CA ILE A 169 -4.77 10.24 2.46
C ILE A 169 -6.03 11.09 2.59
N SER A 170 -6.45 11.74 1.50
CA SER A 170 -7.71 12.51 1.51
C SER A 170 -8.90 11.60 1.76
N ASN A 171 -9.85 12.03 2.58
CA ASN A 171 -11.10 11.28 2.84
C ASN A 171 -11.91 11.00 1.56
N ASN A 172 -11.71 11.79 0.50
CA ASN A 172 -12.35 11.58 -0.79
C ASN A 172 -11.50 10.72 -1.74
N HIS A 173 -10.39 10.15 -1.27
CA HIS A 173 -9.56 9.29 -2.10
C HIS A 173 -10.25 7.94 -2.28
N ARG A 174 -10.30 7.44 -3.52
CA ARG A 174 -11.00 6.17 -3.87
C ARG A 174 -10.57 4.95 -3.03
N TYR A 175 -9.37 4.98 -2.46
CA TYR A 175 -8.83 3.90 -1.63
C TYR A 175 -8.77 4.23 -0.14
N TYR A 176 -9.45 5.27 0.32
CA TYR A 176 -9.37 5.71 1.71
C TYR A 176 -9.73 4.59 2.70
N ASP A 177 -10.91 3.98 2.52
CA ASP A 177 -11.40 2.92 3.40
C ASP A 177 -10.52 1.66 3.32
N LYS A 178 -10.19 1.21 2.09
CA LYS A 178 -9.31 0.05 1.88
C LYS A 178 -7.90 0.25 2.45
N ALA A 179 -7.37 1.47 2.39
CA ALA A 179 -6.07 1.81 2.97
C ALA A 179 -6.09 1.74 4.50
N ASN A 180 -7.16 2.19 5.13
CA ASN A 180 -7.36 2.08 6.58
C ASN A 180 -7.53 0.63 7.02
N GLU A 181 -8.35 -0.17 6.35
CA GLU A 181 -8.50 -1.60 6.62
C GLU A 181 -7.19 -2.38 6.47
N TRP A 182 -6.44 -2.10 5.39
CA TRP A 182 -5.13 -2.70 5.19
C TRP A 182 -4.14 -2.31 6.29
N ALA A 183 -4.12 -1.03 6.68
CA ALA A 183 -3.23 -0.54 7.72
C ALA A 183 -3.55 -1.15 9.07
N GLU A 184 -4.83 -1.27 9.43
CA GLU A 184 -5.27 -1.92 10.66
C GLU A 184 -4.78 -3.37 10.73
N LYS A 185 -4.95 -4.13 9.63
CA LYS A 185 -4.47 -5.50 9.54
C LYS A 185 -2.94 -5.55 9.64
N TYR A 186 -2.22 -4.69 8.92
CA TYR A 186 -0.76 -4.62 8.97
C TYR A 186 -0.26 -4.35 10.39
N ILE A 187 -0.86 -3.38 11.10
CA ILE A 187 -0.53 -3.03 12.48
C ILE A 187 -0.74 -4.25 13.40
N ALA A 188 -1.82 -5.01 13.18
CA ALA A 188 -2.08 -6.24 13.92
C ALA A 188 -1.05 -7.33 13.65
N ASP A 189 -0.77 -7.61 12.38
CA ASP A 189 0.10 -8.70 11.94
C ASP A 189 1.56 -8.46 12.37
N TYR A 190 2.00 -7.21 12.41
CA TYR A 190 3.36 -6.83 12.82
C TYR A 190 3.45 -6.38 14.29
N ASN A 191 2.38 -6.54 15.04
CA ASN A 191 2.30 -6.20 16.48
C ASN A 191 2.78 -4.77 16.79
N LEU A 192 2.40 -3.83 15.93
CA LEU A 192 2.71 -2.41 16.12
C LEU A 192 1.82 -1.79 17.22
N PRO A 193 2.21 -0.64 17.81
CA PRO A 193 1.44 0.01 18.88
C PRO A 193 -0.01 0.29 18.47
N ARG A 194 -0.95 0.07 19.40
CA ARG A 194 -2.36 0.47 19.30
C ARG A 194 -2.69 1.42 20.44
N PHE A 195 -3.49 2.43 20.17
CA PHE A 195 -3.86 3.50 21.09
C PHE A 195 -5.35 3.50 21.37
#